data_5a7f1f397b2a1a6dbcaded20816857a5
#
_entry.id   5a7f1f397b2a1a6dbcaded20816857a5
#
_cell.length_a   1.000
_cell.length_b   1.000
_cell.length_c   1.000
_cell.angle_alpha   90.00
_cell.angle_beta   90.00
_cell.angle_gamma   90.00
#
_symmetry.space_group_name_H-M   'P 1'
#
loop_
_entity.id
_entity.type
_entity.pdbx_description
1 polymer ?
#
loop_
_entity_poly.entity_id
_entity_poly.type
_entity_poly.pdbx_seq_one_letter_code
_entity_poly.pdbx_strand_id
1 'polypeptide(L)'
;MITRDVVIGAGESLSAALNDLDGCAIVGMVMPAAWTAANLTLQMSADDSTFKDVYDALGVEKTIVAGAARYIQINPADLMGANALKIRSGTTGTPVVQAASRTITLILFVP
;
A
#
# COMPACT_ATOMS: atom_id res chain seq x y z
N MET A 1 -8.84 -14.89 7.88
CA MET A 1 -8.09 -13.67 7.48
C MET A 1 -6.72 -13.67 8.11
N ILE A 2 -5.77 -13.09 7.43
CA ILE A 2 -4.41 -12.93 7.95
C ILE A 2 -4.00 -11.47 7.88
N THR A 3 -2.98 -11.10 8.63
CA THR A 3 -2.40 -9.76 8.60
C THR A 3 -0.96 -9.81 8.10
N ARG A 4 -0.54 -8.77 7.38
CA ARG A 4 0.82 -8.60 6.90
C ARG A 4 1.23 -7.15 7.11
N ASP A 5 2.43 -6.95 7.60
CA ASP A 5 2.96 -5.61 7.84
C ASP A 5 3.81 -5.15 6.66
N VAL A 6 3.65 -3.85 6.34
CA VAL A 6 4.45 -3.16 5.35
C VAL A 6 5.07 -1.95 6.01
N VAL A 7 6.38 -1.77 5.87
CA VAL A 7 7.10 -0.70 6.56
C VAL A 7 7.64 0.33 5.55
N ILE A 8 7.32 1.59 5.80
CA ILE A 8 8.01 2.72 5.14
C ILE A 8 9.04 3.23 6.13
N GLY A 9 10.31 3.16 5.75
CA GLY A 9 11.42 3.58 6.62
C GLY A 9 11.47 5.07 6.85
N ALA A 10 12.13 5.48 7.93
CA ALA A 10 12.37 6.90 8.22
C ALA A 10 13.13 7.56 7.07
N GLY A 11 12.66 8.71 6.63
CA GLY A 11 13.25 9.44 5.51
C GLY A 11 12.94 8.85 4.13
N GLU A 12 12.08 7.84 4.06
CA GLU A 12 11.65 7.20 2.83
C GLU A 12 10.19 7.48 2.54
N SER A 13 9.80 7.35 1.27
CA SER A 13 8.40 7.48 0.85
C SER A 13 7.83 6.15 0.35
N LEU A 14 8.68 5.23 -0.10
CA LEU A 14 8.26 3.93 -0.65
C LEU A 14 8.66 2.82 0.30
N SER A 15 7.74 1.89 0.56
CA SER A 15 8.01 0.74 1.41
C SER A 15 8.88 -0.31 0.73
N ALA A 16 9.39 -1.24 1.53
CA ALA A 16 9.87 -2.51 1.01
C ALA A 16 8.72 -3.29 0.37
N ALA A 17 9.04 -4.24 -0.49
CA ALA A 17 8.05 -5.07 -1.15
C ALA A 17 7.39 -6.04 -0.17
N LEU A 18 6.08 -6.21 -0.31
CA LEU A 18 5.34 -7.30 0.29
C LEU A 18 5.07 -8.33 -0.81
N ASN A 19 5.71 -9.48 -0.70
CA ASN A 19 5.61 -10.58 -1.66
C ASN A 19 4.57 -11.61 -1.21
N ASP A 20 4.33 -12.63 -2.02
CA ASP A 20 3.51 -13.80 -1.70
C ASP A 20 2.05 -13.45 -1.40
N LEU A 21 1.48 -12.57 -2.21
CA LEU A 21 0.05 -12.23 -2.10
C LEU A 21 -0.87 -13.26 -2.76
N ASP A 22 -0.34 -14.17 -3.52
CA ASP A 22 -0.96 -15.25 -4.30
C ASP A 22 -2.46 -15.48 -4.05
N GLY A 23 -3.30 -14.83 -4.85
CA GLY A 23 -4.75 -15.00 -4.77
C GLY A 23 -5.41 -14.39 -3.55
N CYS A 24 -4.66 -13.80 -2.62
CA CYS A 24 -5.24 -13.09 -1.48
C CYS A 24 -5.84 -11.76 -1.92
N ALA A 25 -6.97 -11.39 -1.33
CA ALA A 25 -7.55 -10.07 -1.52
C ALA A 25 -7.20 -9.17 -0.33
N ILE A 26 -6.83 -7.92 -0.60
CA ILE A 26 -6.61 -6.93 0.46
C ILE A 26 -7.97 -6.31 0.76
N VAL A 27 -8.44 -6.46 1.99
CA VAL A 27 -9.77 -6.00 2.40
C VAL A 27 -9.72 -4.87 3.42
N GLY A 28 -8.57 -4.59 3.98
CA GLY A 28 -8.41 -3.52 4.96
C GLY A 28 -6.97 -3.13 5.17
N MET A 29 -6.80 -1.99 5.80
CA MET A 29 -5.50 -1.42 6.09
C MET A 29 -5.58 -0.67 7.41
N VAL A 30 -4.67 -0.96 8.34
CA VAL A 30 -4.61 -0.28 9.63
C VAL A 30 -3.42 0.67 9.61
N MET A 31 -3.71 1.96 9.77
CA MET A 31 -2.69 3.00 9.79
C MET A 31 -2.06 3.14 11.18
N PRO A 32 -0.75 3.47 11.24
CA PRO A 32 -0.08 3.68 12.53
C PRO A 32 -0.63 4.90 13.26
N ALA A 33 -0.39 4.94 14.57
CA ALA A 33 -0.85 6.04 15.44
C ALA A 33 -0.23 7.38 15.07
N ALA A 34 1.00 7.40 14.56
CA ALA A 34 1.69 8.59 14.08
C ALA A 34 1.94 8.44 12.57
N TRP A 35 1.65 9.49 11.81
CA TRP A 35 1.75 9.48 10.35
C TRP A 35 2.04 10.89 9.84
N THR A 36 3.07 11.05 9.02
CA THR A 36 3.30 12.30 8.31
C THR A 36 2.24 12.41 7.22
N ALA A 37 1.44 13.48 7.26
CA ALA A 37 0.23 13.59 6.45
C ALA A 37 0.48 13.40 4.96
N ALA A 38 -0.10 12.37 4.38
CA ALA A 38 -0.04 12.04 2.97
C ALA A 38 -1.09 10.99 2.64
N ASN A 39 -1.61 11.01 1.42
CA ASN A 39 -2.36 9.89 0.89
C ASN A 39 -1.40 8.79 0.45
N LEU A 40 -1.93 7.61 0.15
CA LEU A 40 -1.15 6.47 -0.27
C LEU A 40 -1.38 6.18 -1.75
N THR A 41 -0.31 5.81 -2.43
CA THR A 41 -0.35 5.21 -3.75
C THR A 41 0.44 3.89 -3.72
N LEU A 42 0.46 3.18 -4.82
CA LEU A 42 0.93 1.81 -4.82
C LEU A 42 1.82 1.53 -6.02
N GLN A 43 2.72 0.59 -5.84
CA GLN A 43 3.34 -0.14 -6.94
C GLN A 43 2.93 -1.61 -6.82
N MET A 44 2.66 -2.24 -7.93
CA MET A 44 2.31 -3.65 -7.99
C MET A 44 3.22 -4.40 -8.94
N SER A 45 3.39 -5.68 -8.68
CA SER A 45 4.15 -6.59 -9.52
C SER A 45 3.36 -7.85 -9.79
N ALA A 46 3.42 -8.30 -11.05
CA ALA A 46 2.86 -9.59 -11.46
C ALA A 46 3.88 -10.74 -11.31
N ASP A 47 5.16 -10.44 -11.14
CA ASP A 47 6.25 -11.42 -11.17
C ASP A 47 7.19 -11.34 -9.95
N ASP A 48 6.83 -10.57 -8.92
CA ASP A 48 7.60 -10.33 -7.69
C ASP A 48 8.92 -9.57 -7.88
N SER A 49 9.23 -9.13 -9.09
CA SER A 49 10.51 -8.45 -9.35
C SER A 49 10.36 -7.12 -10.09
N THR A 50 9.40 -7.00 -11.00
CA THR A 50 9.16 -5.77 -11.76
C THR A 50 7.96 -5.04 -11.19
N PHE A 51 8.17 -3.87 -10.59
CA PHE A 51 7.12 -3.06 -9.97
C PHE A 51 6.77 -1.88 -10.84
N LYS A 52 5.46 -1.60 -10.97
CA LYS A 52 4.93 -0.47 -11.72
C LYS A 52 3.94 0.30 -10.87
N ASP A 53 3.90 1.62 -11.06
CA ASP A 53 2.90 2.47 -10.43
C ASP A 53 1.50 2.06 -10.91
N VAL A 54 0.53 2.08 -10.00
CA VAL A 54 -0.82 1.56 -10.25
C VAL A 54 -1.74 2.67 -10.71
N TYR A 55 -2.31 2.50 -11.89
CA TYR A 55 -3.31 3.41 -12.47
C TYR A 55 -4.58 2.62 -12.75
N ASP A 56 -5.74 3.30 -12.70
CA ASP A 56 -6.98 2.69 -13.13
C ASP A 56 -7.11 2.72 -14.67
N ALA A 57 -8.20 2.16 -15.17
CA ALA A 57 -8.43 2.06 -16.61
C ALA A 57 -8.65 3.42 -17.29
N LEU A 58 -8.87 4.49 -16.51
CA LEU A 58 -9.04 5.86 -17.03
C LEU A 58 -7.75 6.67 -16.96
N GLY A 59 -6.65 6.04 -16.54
CA GLY A 59 -5.35 6.71 -16.44
C GLY A 59 -5.15 7.55 -15.19
N VAL A 60 -5.98 7.34 -14.16
CA VAL A 60 -5.86 8.03 -12.87
C VAL A 60 -5.06 7.16 -11.91
N GLU A 61 -4.05 7.73 -11.27
CA GLU A 61 -3.26 7.02 -10.28
C GLU A 61 -4.15 6.56 -9.11
N LYS A 62 -4.06 5.27 -8.78
CA LYS A 62 -4.85 4.68 -7.71
C LYS A 62 -4.40 5.26 -6.38
N THR A 63 -5.31 5.96 -5.70
CA THR A 63 -5.01 6.69 -4.46
C THR A 63 -5.91 6.20 -3.33
N ILE A 64 -5.31 5.96 -2.17
CA ILE A 64 -6.03 5.67 -0.93
C ILE A 64 -5.89 6.89 -0.04
N VAL A 65 -7.02 7.51 0.33
CA VAL A 65 -7.02 8.63 1.26
C VAL A 65 -6.69 8.09 2.64
N ALA A 66 -5.59 8.56 3.21
CA ALA A 66 -5.02 8.01 4.43
C ALA A 66 -4.85 9.08 5.50
N GLY A 67 -4.75 8.63 6.74
CA GLY A 67 -4.48 9.46 7.91
C GLY A 67 -4.07 8.58 9.08
N ALA A 68 -3.57 9.20 10.15
CA ALA A 68 -3.12 8.49 11.34
C ALA A 68 -4.26 7.76 12.05
N ALA A 69 -3.92 6.63 12.69
CA ALA A 69 -4.75 5.94 13.68
C ALA A 69 -6.15 5.57 13.15
N ARG A 70 -6.26 5.09 11.91
CA ARG A 70 -7.54 4.68 11.35
C ARG A 70 -7.46 3.33 10.65
N TYR A 71 -8.60 2.67 10.60
CA TYR A 71 -8.80 1.47 9.79
C TYR A 71 -9.42 1.92 8.47
N ILE A 72 -8.78 1.57 7.37
CA ILE A 72 -9.27 1.91 6.03
C ILE A 72 -9.82 0.63 5.39
N GLN A 73 -11.10 0.63 5.05
CA GLN A 73 -11.68 -0.46 4.28
C GLN A 73 -11.25 -0.35 2.83
N ILE A 74 -10.79 -1.46 2.26
CA ILE A 74 -10.36 -1.54 0.87
C ILE A 74 -11.37 -2.37 0.10
N ASN A 75 -11.84 -1.85 -1.03
CA ASN A 75 -12.61 -2.67 -1.96
C ASN A 75 -11.66 -3.73 -2.54
N PRO A 76 -11.94 -5.03 -2.32
CA PRO A 76 -11.02 -6.09 -2.77
C PRO A 76 -10.69 -6.03 -4.25
N ALA A 77 -11.63 -5.59 -5.09
CA ALA A 77 -11.42 -5.50 -6.53
C ALA A 77 -10.35 -4.47 -6.92
N ASP A 78 -10.08 -3.48 -6.07
CA ASP A 78 -9.14 -2.41 -6.38
C ASP A 78 -7.68 -2.86 -6.40
N LEU A 79 -7.34 -3.87 -5.61
CA LEU A 79 -5.95 -4.32 -5.43
C LEU A 79 -5.77 -5.79 -5.75
N MET A 80 -6.68 -6.38 -6.53
CA MET A 80 -6.56 -7.77 -6.96
C MET A 80 -5.55 -7.93 -8.10
N GLY A 81 -4.98 -9.12 -8.19
CA GLY A 81 -4.12 -9.50 -9.32
C GLY A 81 -2.64 -9.23 -9.12
N ALA A 82 -2.24 -8.65 -7.99
CA ALA A 82 -0.82 -8.47 -7.69
C ALA A 82 -0.25 -9.70 -6.99
N ASN A 83 0.96 -10.11 -7.38
CA ASN A 83 1.75 -11.08 -6.61
C ASN A 83 2.50 -10.39 -5.48
N ALA A 84 2.90 -9.15 -5.70
CA ALA A 84 3.61 -8.33 -4.73
C ALA A 84 3.19 -6.87 -4.85
N LEU A 85 3.35 -6.11 -3.79
CA LEU A 85 3.10 -4.68 -3.81
C LEU A 85 4.09 -3.91 -2.94
N LYS A 86 4.19 -2.62 -3.23
CA LYS A 86 4.83 -1.62 -2.36
C LYS A 86 3.83 -0.50 -2.13
N ILE A 87 3.90 0.11 -0.95
CA ILE A 87 3.06 1.25 -0.58
C ILE A 87 3.93 2.50 -0.60
N ARG A 88 3.43 3.55 -1.25
CA ARG A 88 4.07 4.86 -1.29
C ARG A 88 3.28 5.86 -0.46
N SER A 89 3.97 6.64 0.34
CA SER A 89 3.46 7.85 0.96
C SER A 89 3.53 8.98 -0.06
N GLY A 90 2.38 9.58 -0.38
CA GLY A 90 2.26 10.57 -1.45
C GLY A 90 1.94 9.94 -2.79
N THR A 91 2.20 10.67 -3.87
CA THR A 91 1.96 10.23 -5.25
C THR A 91 3.28 10.00 -5.99
N THR A 92 3.20 9.40 -7.19
CA THR A 92 4.38 9.24 -8.05
C THR A 92 5.02 10.58 -8.36
N GLY A 93 4.21 11.61 -8.63
CA GLY A 93 4.70 12.96 -8.94
C GLY A 93 5.12 13.77 -7.71
N THR A 94 4.58 13.46 -6.53
CA THR A 94 4.86 14.19 -5.29
C THR A 94 4.94 13.21 -4.12
N PRO A 95 6.01 12.41 -4.05
CA PRO A 95 6.21 11.52 -2.91
C PRO A 95 6.44 12.33 -1.62
N VAL A 96 5.99 11.79 -0.48
CA VAL A 96 6.13 12.41 0.82
C VAL A 96 6.93 11.49 1.73
N VAL A 97 8.12 11.92 2.13
CA VAL A 97 8.94 11.15 3.07
C VAL A 97 8.30 11.12 4.45
N GLN A 98 8.37 9.99 5.12
CA GLN A 98 7.90 9.84 6.48
C GLN A 98 9.01 10.26 7.46
N ALA A 99 8.64 11.01 8.50
CA ALA A 99 9.59 11.52 9.49
C ALA A 99 10.20 10.42 10.36
N ALA A 100 9.52 9.29 10.46
CA ALA A 100 9.98 8.12 11.23
C ALA A 100 9.51 6.86 10.53
N SER A 101 10.04 5.71 10.92
CA SER A 101 9.58 4.41 10.41
C SER A 101 8.09 4.21 10.72
N ARG A 102 7.31 3.81 9.72
CA ARG A 102 5.86 3.62 9.82
C ARG A 102 5.50 2.21 9.41
N THR A 103 4.74 1.52 10.24
CA THR A 103 4.22 0.19 9.95
C THR A 103 2.75 0.29 9.60
N ILE A 104 2.39 -0.14 8.40
CA ILE A 104 1.00 -0.24 7.94
C ILE A 104 0.64 -1.72 7.94
N THR A 105 -0.44 -2.09 8.60
CA THR A 105 -0.89 -3.49 8.67
C THR A 105 -1.99 -3.72 7.63
N LEU A 106 -1.75 -4.63 6.71
CA LEU A 106 -2.73 -5.05 5.71
C LEU A 106 -3.54 -6.23 6.24
N ILE A 107 -4.84 -6.17 6.01
CA ILE A 107 -5.77 -7.26 6.32
C ILE A 107 -6.07 -7.98 5.02
N LEU A 108 -5.76 -9.28 4.98
CA LEU A 108 -5.90 -10.10 3.79
C LEU A 108 -6.99 -11.14 3.98
N PHE A 109 -7.80 -11.31 2.95
CA PHE A 109 -8.73 -12.43 2.84
C PHE A 109 -8.06 -13.53 2.00
N VAL A 110 -7.95 -14.71 2.58
CA VAL A 110 -7.42 -15.89 1.90
C VAL A 110 -8.59 -16.68 1.34
N PRO A 111 -8.67 -16.88 0.02
CA PRO A 111 -9.76 -17.60 -0.59
C PRO A 111 -9.73 -19.09 -0.25
#